data_572715f82d6d3fdf6989b98a9744aa1b
#
_entry.id   572715f82d6d3fdf6989b98a9744aa1b
#
_cell.length_a   1.000
_cell.length_b   1.000
_cell.length_c   1.000
_cell.angle_alpha   90.00
_cell.angle_beta   90.00
_cell.angle_gamma   90.00
#
_symmetry.space_group_name_H-M   'P 1'
#
loop_
_entity.id
_entity.type
_entity.pdbx_description
1 polymer ?
#
loop_
_entity_poly.entity_id
_entity_poly.type
_entity_poly.pdbx_seq_one_letter_code
_entity_poly.pdbx_strand_id
1 'polypeptide(L)' 'MQNTRRIANILRALDDASRPEDMNLSGFRFHTLVGRDKGRYAINASGNWRITFGWTEGDAIDVDLEDYH' A
#
# COMPACT_ATOMS: atom_id res chain seq x y z
N MET A 1 4.01 14.64 10.63
CA MET A 1 3.10 13.69 11.32
C MET A 1 2.23 12.97 10.32
N GLN A 2 2.16 11.66 10.39
CA GLN A 2 1.34 10.90 9.48
C GLN A 2 -0.13 11.07 9.81
N ASN A 3 -0.96 10.95 8.80
CA ASN A 3 -2.40 10.95 8.95
C ASN A 3 -2.82 9.53 9.39
N THR A 4 -2.98 9.35 10.70
CA THR A 4 -3.24 8.02 11.25
C THR A 4 -4.59 7.46 10.82
N ARG A 5 -5.59 8.33 10.62
CA ARG A 5 -6.90 7.88 10.14
C ARG A 5 -6.77 7.33 8.71
N ARG A 6 -6.02 8.03 7.87
CA ARG A 6 -5.81 7.58 6.49
C ARG A 6 -5.06 6.25 6.47
N ILE A 7 -4.04 6.13 7.30
CA ILE A 7 -3.27 4.89 7.39
C ILE A 7 -4.17 3.74 7.85
N ALA A 8 -5.00 3.98 8.85
CA ALA A 8 -5.93 2.95 9.34
C ALA A 8 -6.91 2.54 8.25
N ASN A 9 -7.41 3.51 7.46
CA ASN A 9 -8.32 3.22 6.36
C ASN A 9 -7.64 2.38 5.28
N ILE A 10 -6.38 2.68 4.97
CA ILE A 10 -5.63 1.92 3.98
C ILE A 10 -5.44 0.48 4.45
N LEU A 11 -5.07 0.30 5.73
CA LEU A 11 -4.85 -1.04 6.27
C LEU A 11 -6.14 -1.84 6.30
N ARG A 12 -7.27 -1.20 6.59
CA ARG A 12 -8.58 -1.87 6.56
C ARG A 12 -8.93 -2.29 5.15
N ALA A 13 -8.73 -1.40 4.18
CA ALA A 13 -9.00 -1.72 2.78
C ALA A 13 -8.12 -2.88 2.32
N LEU A 14 -6.86 -2.89 2.75
CA LEU A 14 -5.93 -3.95 2.41
C LEU A 14 -6.38 -5.29 2.97
N ASP A 15 -6.91 -5.28 4.19
CA ASP A 15 -7.41 -6.48 4.84
C ASP A 15 -8.61 -7.06 4.10
N ASP A 16 -9.43 -6.20 3.50
CA ASP A 16 -10.63 -6.61 2.78
C ASP A 16 -10.37 -6.94 1.31
N ALA A 17 -9.20 -6.59 0.79
CA ALA A 17 -8.92 -6.75 -0.64
C ALA A 17 -8.79 -8.23 -1.01
N SER A 18 -9.30 -8.58 -2.19
CA SER A 18 -9.20 -9.93 -2.73
C SER A 18 -8.02 -10.05 -3.69
N ARG A 19 -7.52 -8.92 -4.18
CA ARG A 19 -6.38 -8.86 -5.11
C ARG A 19 -5.73 -7.49 -4.99
N PRO A 20 -4.48 -7.35 -5.42
CA PRO A 20 -3.78 -6.07 -5.26
C PRO A 20 -4.50 -4.90 -5.92
N GLU A 21 -5.11 -5.14 -7.08
CA GLU A 21 -5.79 -4.07 -7.83
C GLU A 21 -6.98 -3.48 -7.09
N ASP A 22 -7.51 -4.18 -6.10
CA ASP A 22 -8.59 -3.64 -5.27
C ASP A 22 -8.14 -2.42 -4.48
N MET A 23 -6.83 -2.21 -4.36
CA MET A 23 -6.27 -1.04 -3.69
C MET A 23 -6.14 0.16 -4.61
N ASN A 24 -6.53 0.04 -5.87
CA ASN A 24 -6.49 1.16 -6.81
C ASN A 24 -7.72 2.05 -6.61
N LEU A 25 -7.75 2.71 -5.45
CA LEU A 25 -8.86 3.56 -5.05
C LEU A 25 -8.49 5.02 -5.23
N SER A 26 -9.51 5.86 -5.36
CA SER A 26 -9.29 7.29 -5.54
C SER A 26 -8.46 7.86 -4.39
N GLY A 27 -7.41 8.58 -4.75
CA GLY A 27 -6.55 9.23 -3.75
C GLY A 27 -5.47 8.34 -3.17
N PHE A 28 -5.45 7.03 -3.49
CA PHE A 28 -4.44 6.12 -2.95
C PHE A 28 -3.15 6.12 -3.75
N ARG A 29 -3.22 6.53 -5.02
CA ARG A 29 -2.06 6.53 -5.91
C ARG A 29 -1.39 5.16 -5.98
N PHE A 30 -2.21 4.14 -6.09
CA PHE A 30 -1.75 2.75 -6.19
C PHE A 30 -0.82 2.59 -7.39
N HIS A 31 0.32 1.94 -7.18
CA HIS A 31 1.24 1.64 -8.27
C HIS A 31 2.12 0.45 -7.90
N THR A 32 2.65 -0.19 -8.93
CA THR A 32 3.60 -1.28 -8.74
C THR A 32 5.01 -0.73 -8.62
N LEU A 33 5.85 -1.44 -7.90
CA LEU A 33 7.25 -1.07 -7.76
C LEU A 33 8.08 -1.85 -8.77
N VAL A 34 9.23 -1.27 -9.15
CA VAL A 34 10.11 -1.85 -10.16
C VAL A 34 11.50 -2.02 -9.57
N GLY A 35 12.38 -2.67 -10.30
CA GLY A 35 13.75 -2.88 -9.87
C GLY A 35 13.84 -3.84 -8.72
N ARG A 36 14.57 -3.46 -7.68
CA ARG A 36 14.81 -4.30 -6.52
C ARG A 36 13.52 -4.74 -5.84
N ASP A 37 12.50 -3.86 -5.85
CA ASP A 37 11.24 -4.13 -5.17
C ASP A 37 10.17 -4.67 -6.11
N LYS A 38 10.56 -5.20 -7.26
CA LYS A 38 9.63 -5.78 -8.21
C LYS A 38 8.77 -6.84 -7.53
N GLY A 39 7.48 -6.79 -7.82
CA GLY A 39 6.52 -7.71 -7.20
C GLY A 39 5.84 -7.11 -5.98
N ARG A 40 6.20 -5.90 -5.61
CA ARG A 40 5.54 -5.20 -4.52
C ARG A 40 4.73 -4.03 -5.06
N TYR A 41 3.86 -3.52 -4.21
CA TYR A 41 2.93 -2.43 -4.55
C TYR A 41 3.07 -1.33 -3.52
N ALA A 42 2.66 -0.12 -3.90
CA ALA A 42 2.75 1.01 -3.00
C ALA A 42 1.49 1.87 -3.07
N ILE A 43 1.13 2.44 -1.93
CA ILE A 43 0.02 3.37 -1.79
C ILE A 43 0.51 4.57 -1.01
N ASN A 44 0.20 5.77 -1.51
CA ASN A 44 0.57 6.99 -0.82
C ASN A 44 -0.22 7.09 0.49
N ALA A 45 0.47 7.18 1.60
CA ALA A 45 -0.18 7.28 2.90
C ALA A 45 -0.35 8.73 3.33
N SER A 46 0.74 9.50 3.38
CA SER A 46 0.66 10.89 3.83
C SER A 46 2.01 11.56 3.55
N GLY A 47 2.01 12.67 2.84
CA GLY A 47 3.24 13.38 2.53
C GLY A 47 4.22 12.47 1.80
N ASN A 48 5.39 12.27 2.40
CA ASN A 48 6.41 11.39 1.83
C ASN A 48 6.28 9.93 2.28
N TRP A 49 5.25 9.61 3.04
CA TRP A 49 5.06 8.26 3.56
C TRP A 49 4.20 7.44 2.62
N ARG A 50 4.59 6.18 2.45
CA ARG A 50 3.81 5.24 1.65
C ARG A 50 3.72 3.90 2.37
N ILE A 51 2.64 3.17 2.06
CA ILE A 51 2.49 1.81 2.53
C ILE A 51 2.83 0.91 1.36
N THR A 52 3.77 -0.02 1.60
CA THR A 52 4.19 -0.99 0.59
C THR A 52 3.79 -2.38 1.04
N PHE A 53 3.51 -3.25 0.08
CA PHE A 53 3.10 -4.61 0.41
C PHE A 53 3.36 -5.53 -0.77
N GLY A 54 3.49 -6.82 -0.48
CA GLY A 54 3.50 -7.85 -1.50
C GLY A 54 2.16 -8.53 -1.52
N TRP A 55 2.04 -9.55 -2.36
CA TRP A 55 0.78 -10.28 -2.49
C TRP A 55 1.06 -11.74 -2.75
N THR A 56 0.34 -12.63 -2.06
CA THR A 56 0.42 -14.05 -2.30
C THR A 56 -0.86 -14.74 -1.85
N GLU A 57 -1.36 -15.64 -2.66
CA GLU A 57 -2.49 -16.52 -2.34
C GLU A 57 -3.69 -15.75 -1.78
N GLY A 58 -3.98 -14.61 -2.38
CA GLY A 58 -5.15 -13.82 -2.02
C GLY A 58 -4.95 -12.88 -0.85
N ASP A 59 -3.74 -12.79 -0.32
CA ASP A 59 -3.46 -11.96 0.84
C ASP A 59 -2.32 -10.99 0.61
N ALA A 60 -2.44 -9.81 1.22
CA ALA A 60 -1.33 -8.88 1.29
C ALA A 60 -0.31 -9.40 2.31
N ILE A 61 0.95 -9.30 1.96
CA ILE A 61 2.05 -9.77 2.82
C ILE A 61 3.12 -8.70 2.94
N ASP A 62 3.94 -8.79 3.97
CA ASP A 62 5.11 -7.91 4.15
C ASP A 62 4.73 -6.44 4.07
N VAL A 63 3.67 -6.08 4.76
CA VAL A 63 3.19 -4.70 4.78
C VAL A 63 4.16 -3.83 5.56
N ASP A 64 4.54 -2.70 4.98
CA ASP A 64 5.52 -1.81 5.59
C ASP A 64 5.11 -0.35 5.36
N LEU A 65 5.55 0.51 6.25
CA LEU A 65 5.35 1.96 6.13
C LEU A 65 6.71 2.59 5.89
N GLU A 66 6.88 3.21 4.74
CA GLU A 66 8.17 3.74 4.30
C GLU A 66 8.12 5.23 4.03
N ASP A 67 9.21 5.91 4.34
CA ASP A 67 9.43 7.30 3.99
C ASP A 67 10.30 7.30 2.73
N TYR A 68 9.74 7.80 1.62
CA TYR A 68 10.41 7.72 0.32
C TYR A 68 10.63 9.08 -0.30
N HIS A 69 11.28 9.93 0.24
CA HIS A 69 11.57 11.20 -0.43
C HIS A 69 13.01 11.23 -0.96
#